data_ef385280df12089164ff1282444b4f61
#
_entry.id   ef385280df12089164ff1282444b4f61
#
_cell.length_a   1.000
_cell.length_b   1.000
_cell.length_c   1.000
_cell.angle_alpha   90.00
_cell.angle_beta   90.00
_cell.angle_gamma   90.00
#
_symmetry.space_group_name_H-M   'P 1'
#
loop_
_entity.id
_entity.type
_entity.pdbx_description
1 polymer ?
#
loop_
_entity_poly.entity_id
_entity_poly.type
_entity_poly.pdbx_seq_one_letter_code
_entity_poly.pdbx_strand_id
1 'polypeptide(L)'
;MGRSKPQQQLVIQTHEMRMHQDMSLPAATQPASQVFKRKCSRIGIPIGLVTALAVALPTAAAHADNIPNLPQNAGGYEASFSPAYDYDGDGCYPVAAISPDGTLNPGLNPSGAVNGNCHDQSDLDRTQTYARSKCNNGWCAVVYASYFEKDQAVDGSGLGGHRHDFEHVISWINQASNQVEYLTTTQHSSQKTYPRSQVRFDGSHPKVVYHKDGLSTHFFRLANANDEPPENHYHTWRQPPIVDWNGWPSTSLRDALMNADFGSATIKVTDKDDRFRYLLNVSKPADIPFDPWA
;
A
#
# COMPACT_ATOMS: atom_id res chain seq x y z
N MET A 1 -39.63 -52.89 6.28
CA MET A 1 -38.77 -53.06 7.47
C MET A 1 -37.71 -51.99 7.42
N GLY A 2 -37.95 -50.90 8.12
CA GLY A 2 -37.05 -49.75 8.19
C GLY A 2 -36.01 -49.94 9.27
N ARG A 3 -34.81 -49.41 9.04
CA ARG A 3 -33.84 -49.10 10.10
C ARG A 3 -33.35 -47.67 9.91
N SER A 4 -33.81 -46.82 10.83
CA SER A 4 -33.35 -45.49 11.08
C SER A 4 -31.96 -45.53 11.71
N LYS A 5 -31.03 -44.66 11.25
CA LYS A 5 -29.75 -44.38 11.91
C LYS A 5 -29.92 -43.18 12.87
N PRO A 6 -29.29 -43.18 14.05
CA PRO A 6 -29.39 -42.10 14.99
C PRO A 6 -28.50 -40.89 14.61
N GLN A 7 -29.04 -39.68 14.82
CA GLN A 7 -28.30 -38.43 14.79
C GLN A 7 -27.37 -38.33 16.00
N GLN A 8 -26.09 -38.05 15.77
CA GLN A 8 -25.17 -37.63 16.81
C GLN A 8 -25.31 -36.12 17.00
N GLN A 9 -25.75 -35.72 18.19
CA GLN A 9 -25.70 -34.35 18.70
C GLN A 9 -24.27 -34.01 19.09
N LEU A 10 -23.73 -32.96 18.46
CA LEU A 10 -22.44 -32.35 18.84
C LEU A 10 -22.68 -31.39 20.00
N VAL A 11 -22.21 -31.77 21.19
CA VAL A 11 -22.22 -30.93 22.39
C VAL A 11 -21.05 -29.96 22.29
N ILE A 12 -21.33 -28.66 22.14
CA ILE A 12 -20.34 -27.60 22.23
C ILE A 12 -20.19 -27.22 23.72
N GLN A 13 -19.05 -27.57 24.30
CA GLN A 13 -18.68 -27.08 25.63
C GLN A 13 -18.04 -25.69 25.48
N THR A 14 -18.72 -24.68 25.98
CA THR A 14 -18.17 -23.34 26.19
C THR A 14 -17.35 -23.34 27.47
N HIS A 15 -16.06 -23.13 27.37
CA HIS A 15 -15.18 -22.87 28.53
C HIS A 15 -15.18 -21.35 28.79
N GLU A 16 -15.89 -20.95 29.86
CA GLU A 16 -15.73 -19.63 30.46
C GLU A 16 -14.43 -19.60 31.28
N MET A 17 -13.47 -18.82 30.79
CA MET A 17 -12.27 -18.49 31.60
C MET A 17 -12.51 -17.18 32.33
N ARG A 18 -12.86 -17.26 33.62
CA ARG A 18 -12.81 -16.15 34.58
C ARG A 18 -11.36 -15.84 34.89
N MET A 19 -10.85 -14.70 34.48
CA MET A 19 -9.62 -14.13 35.03
C MET A 19 -9.99 -13.14 36.14
N HIS A 20 -9.69 -13.47 37.37
CA HIS A 20 -9.58 -12.56 38.50
C HIS A 20 -8.29 -11.73 38.29
N GLN A 21 -8.45 -10.43 38.13
CA GLN A 21 -7.33 -9.49 38.30
C GLN A 21 -7.50 -8.80 39.62
N ASP A 22 -6.59 -9.13 40.53
CA ASP A 22 -6.32 -8.35 41.74
C ASP A 22 -4.82 -8.01 41.67
N MET A 23 -4.48 -6.78 41.31
CA MET A 23 -3.14 -6.23 41.44
C MET A 23 -3.25 -4.77 41.89
N SER A 24 -3.25 -4.59 43.21
CA SER A 24 -3.03 -3.33 43.86
C SER A 24 -1.57 -2.88 43.69
N LEU A 25 -1.37 -1.71 43.12
CA LEU A 25 -0.07 -1.04 43.02
C LEU A 25 0.25 -0.34 44.36
N PRO A 26 1.50 -0.39 44.82
CA PRO A 26 1.92 0.37 46.01
C PRO A 26 2.18 1.83 45.63
N ALA A 27 1.73 2.74 46.51
CA ALA A 27 1.92 4.17 46.43
C ALA A 27 3.40 4.55 46.54
N ALA A 28 3.88 5.33 45.57
CA ALA A 28 5.20 5.92 45.60
C ALA A 28 5.23 7.13 46.54
N THR A 29 6.02 7.06 47.58
CA THR A 29 6.34 8.14 48.52
C THR A 29 7.33 9.12 47.83
N GLN A 30 6.94 10.38 47.76
CA GLN A 30 7.82 11.48 47.33
C GLN A 30 8.80 11.86 48.45
N PRO A 31 10.09 12.15 48.16
CA PRO A 31 10.98 12.73 49.16
C PRO A 31 10.78 14.23 49.30
N ALA A 32 10.78 14.68 50.56
CA ALA A 32 10.64 16.07 50.97
C ALA A 32 11.80 16.95 50.42
N SER A 33 11.47 18.10 49.80
CA SER A 33 12.43 19.10 49.37
C SER A 33 12.94 19.89 50.58
N GLN A 34 14.25 19.82 50.84
CA GLN A 34 14.93 20.68 51.79
C GLN A 34 15.12 22.08 51.22
N VAL A 35 14.57 23.06 51.86
CA VAL A 35 14.71 24.47 51.58
C VAL A 35 16.07 24.96 52.10
N PHE A 36 17.06 25.18 51.26
CA PHE A 36 18.31 25.89 51.58
C PHE A 36 18.11 27.39 51.42
N LYS A 37 17.99 28.11 52.56
CA LYS A 37 18.03 29.58 52.57
C LYS A 37 19.47 30.05 52.40
N ARG A 38 19.86 30.49 51.19
CA ARG A 38 21.09 31.24 50.97
C ARG A 38 20.78 32.74 50.99
N LYS A 39 21.45 33.48 51.86
CA LYS A 39 21.49 34.95 51.87
C LYS A 39 22.20 35.42 50.61
N CYS A 40 21.49 36.10 49.72
CA CYS A 40 22.15 36.84 48.62
C CYS A 40 22.42 38.29 49.01
N SER A 41 23.69 38.63 48.99
CA SER A 41 24.19 40.00 49.01
C SER A 41 23.84 40.71 47.70
N ARG A 42 23.31 41.93 47.81
CA ARG A 42 22.92 42.75 46.63
C ARG A 42 24.17 43.36 45.98
N ILE A 43 24.50 42.90 44.78
CA ILE A 43 25.35 43.66 43.84
C ILE A 43 24.42 44.03 42.69
N GLY A 44 24.17 45.32 42.52
CA GLY A 44 23.36 45.86 41.46
C GLY A 44 24.10 45.81 40.12
N ILE A 45 23.60 45.05 39.19
CA ILE A 45 24.02 45.08 37.79
C ILE A 45 22.81 45.56 36.98
N PRO A 46 22.98 46.54 36.05
CA PRO A 46 21.85 46.99 35.25
C PRO A 46 21.39 45.89 34.31
N ILE A 47 20.12 45.56 34.40
CA ILE A 47 19.47 44.57 33.52
C ILE A 47 19.28 45.25 32.16
N GLY A 48 20.18 44.97 31.22
CA GLY A 48 19.92 45.20 29.82
C GLY A 48 18.92 44.16 29.33
N LEU A 49 17.74 44.59 28.88
CA LEU A 49 16.69 43.77 28.33
C LEU A 49 17.20 43.22 26.97
N VAL A 50 17.76 42.00 26.98
CA VAL A 50 18.08 41.29 25.73
C VAL A 50 16.78 40.56 25.33
N THR A 51 16.01 41.19 24.45
CA THR A 51 14.94 40.53 23.75
C THR A 51 15.56 39.51 22.79
N ALA A 52 15.58 38.23 23.20
CA ALA A 52 15.89 37.14 22.31
C ALA A 52 14.76 37.02 21.29
N LEU A 53 15.00 37.54 20.09
CA LEU A 53 14.12 37.30 18.95
C LEU A 53 14.28 35.83 18.58
N ALA A 54 13.33 34.97 19.01
CA ALA A 54 13.26 33.60 18.55
C ALA A 54 12.83 33.65 17.07
N VAL A 55 13.81 33.58 16.16
CA VAL A 55 13.55 33.34 14.75
C VAL A 55 13.07 31.88 14.68
N ALA A 56 11.75 31.68 14.59
CA ALA A 56 11.19 30.42 14.20
C ALA A 56 11.62 30.19 12.75
N LEU A 57 12.63 29.34 12.56
CA LEU A 57 12.95 28.80 11.24
C LEU A 57 11.73 27.98 10.82
N PRO A 58 11.15 28.23 9.63
CA PRO A 58 10.14 27.32 9.12
C PRO A 58 10.82 25.95 9.03
N THR A 59 10.30 24.97 9.78
CA THR A 59 10.60 23.56 9.50
C THR A 59 10.00 23.31 8.13
N ALA A 60 10.84 23.32 7.10
CA ALA A 60 10.42 22.77 5.81
C ALA A 60 9.84 21.39 6.10
N ALA A 61 8.57 21.18 5.77
CA ALA A 61 8.04 19.84 5.72
C ALA A 61 8.99 19.05 4.83
N ALA A 62 9.57 17.98 5.36
CA ALA A 62 10.37 17.09 4.55
C ALA A 62 9.38 16.43 3.56
N HIS A 63 9.28 17.02 2.35
CA HIS A 63 8.78 16.26 1.23
C HIS A 63 9.70 15.05 1.11
N ALA A 64 9.15 13.84 1.04
CA ALA A 64 9.95 12.75 0.55
C ALA A 64 10.46 13.21 -0.82
N ASP A 65 11.79 13.26 -1.00
CA ASP A 65 12.35 13.63 -2.30
C ASP A 65 11.88 12.56 -3.28
N ASN A 66 10.94 12.92 -4.16
CA ASN A 66 10.44 12.03 -5.20
C ASN A 66 11.62 11.55 -6.02
N ILE A 67 11.99 10.29 -5.83
CA ILE A 67 13.09 9.69 -6.58
C ILE A 67 12.72 9.55 -8.06
N PRO A 68 13.69 9.65 -9.01
CA PRO A 68 13.41 9.52 -10.43
C PRO A 68 12.81 8.16 -10.79
N ASN A 69 11.86 8.18 -11.73
CA ASN A 69 11.28 6.97 -12.29
C ASN A 69 12.28 6.19 -13.15
N LEU A 70 12.09 4.88 -13.20
CA LEU A 70 12.67 4.04 -14.24
C LEU A 70 11.98 4.32 -15.58
N PRO A 71 12.67 4.17 -16.73
CA PRO A 71 12.05 4.33 -18.03
C PRO A 71 10.96 3.27 -18.26
N GLN A 72 9.88 3.67 -18.94
CA GLN A 72 8.87 2.72 -19.39
C GLN A 72 9.45 1.81 -20.47
N ASN A 73 9.26 0.50 -20.30
CA ASN A 73 9.78 -0.49 -21.24
C ASN A 73 8.84 -1.70 -21.42
N ALA A 74 7.64 -1.65 -20.85
CA ALA A 74 6.65 -2.71 -21.02
C ALA A 74 6.08 -2.71 -22.44
N GLY A 75 5.90 -3.91 -22.97
CA GLY A 75 5.22 -4.18 -24.24
C GLY A 75 4.22 -5.32 -24.07
N GLY A 76 3.66 -5.82 -25.17
CA GLY A 76 2.79 -6.99 -25.16
C GLY A 76 1.59 -6.87 -24.23
N TYR A 77 1.31 -7.91 -23.48
CA TYR A 77 0.15 -7.95 -22.55
C TYR A 77 0.28 -6.97 -21.39
N GLU A 78 1.48 -6.72 -20.90
CA GLU A 78 1.75 -5.79 -19.81
C GLU A 78 1.32 -4.36 -20.15
N ALA A 79 1.57 -3.92 -21.37
CA ALA A 79 1.15 -2.60 -21.85
C ALA A 79 -0.32 -2.59 -22.27
N SER A 80 -0.77 -3.62 -23.01
CA SER A 80 -2.11 -3.62 -23.63
C SER A 80 -3.26 -3.77 -22.66
N PHE A 81 -3.03 -4.40 -21.50
CA PHE A 81 -4.05 -4.72 -20.51
C PHE A 81 -3.74 -4.19 -19.12
N SER A 82 -2.87 -3.18 -19.04
CA SER A 82 -2.63 -2.47 -17.78
C SER A 82 -3.92 -1.84 -17.28
N PRO A 83 -4.13 -1.78 -15.96
CA PRO A 83 -5.27 -1.04 -15.43
C PRO A 83 -5.22 0.44 -15.78
N ALA A 84 -6.39 1.03 -15.94
CA ALA A 84 -6.61 2.46 -15.91
C ALA A 84 -6.96 2.83 -14.47
N TYR A 85 -6.13 3.66 -13.85
CA TYR A 85 -6.20 3.96 -12.43
C TYR A 85 -6.84 5.31 -12.15
N ASP A 86 -7.62 5.37 -11.09
CA ASP A 86 -7.93 6.58 -10.34
C ASP A 86 -7.38 6.44 -8.91
N TYR A 87 -7.15 7.57 -8.29
CA TYR A 87 -6.63 7.68 -6.93
C TYR A 87 -7.49 8.69 -6.21
N ASP A 88 -8.30 8.22 -5.25
CA ASP A 88 -9.18 9.06 -4.46
C ASP A 88 -8.38 10.07 -3.62
N GLY A 89 -8.98 11.22 -3.35
CA GLY A 89 -8.32 12.33 -2.64
C GLY A 89 -7.93 12.03 -1.19
N ASP A 90 -8.22 10.83 -0.70
CA ASP A 90 -7.94 10.40 0.68
C ASP A 90 -6.65 9.56 0.83
N GLY A 91 -5.89 9.31 -0.24
CA GLY A 91 -4.67 8.50 -0.25
C GLY A 91 -3.47 9.17 -0.94
N CYS A 92 -2.32 8.50 -0.92
CA CYS A 92 -1.14 8.89 -1.67
C CYS A 92 -1.26 8.54 -3.16
N TYR A 93 -0.54 9.23 -4.03
CA TYR A 93 -0.27 8.75 -5.38
C TYR A 93 0.85 7.69 -5.37
N PRO A 94 0.82 6.70 -6.27
CA PRO A 94 1.90 5.74 -6.39
C PRO A 94 3.11 6.40 -7.06
N VAL A 95 4.31 6.11 -6.55
CA VAL A 95 5.57 6.66 -7.05
C VAL A 95 6.59 5.55 -7.28
N ALA A 96 7.80 5.89 -7.76
CA ALA A 96 8.88 4.93 -7.89
C ALA A 96 9.34 4.42 -6.52
N ALA A 97 9.47 3.09 -6.38
CA ALA A 97 10.02 2.44 -5.19
C ALA A 97 11.55 2.38 -5.21
N ILE A 98 12.16 2.52 -6.38
CA ILE A 98 13.62 2.54 -6.62
C ILE A 98 13.94 3.46 -7.80
N SER A 99 15.00 4.23 -7.68
CA SER A 99 15.53 5.08 -8.75
C SER A 99 16.48 4.33 -9.69
N PRO A 100 16.84 4.91 -10.86
CA PRO A 100 17.78 4.29 -11.79
C PRO A 100 19.18 4.04 -11.23
N ASP A 101 19.61 4.76 -10.20
CA ASP A 101 20.90 4.58 -9.51
C ASP A 101 20.84 3.53 -8.38
N GLY A 102 19.67 2.95 -8.12
CA GLY A 102 19.46 1.93 -7.10
C GLY A 102 19.07 2.47 -5.72
N THR A 103 18.85 3.77 -5.58
CA THR A 103 18.37 4.35 -4.32
C THR A 103 16.90 3.94 -4.10
N LEU A 104 16.64 3.28 -2.98
CA LEU A 104 15.27 2.92 -2.58
C LEU A 104 14.53 4.15 -2.07
N ASN A 105 13.23 4.23 -2.37
CA ASN A 105 12.38 5.27 -1.80
C ASN A 105 12.34 5.15 -0.28
N PRO A 106 12.64 6.22 0.47
CA PRO A 106 12.66 6.17 1.93
C PRO A 106 11.27 6.04 2.55
N GLY A 107 10.21 6.27 1.76
CA GLY A 107 8.84 6.32 2.22
C GLY A 107 8.56 7.43 3.22
N LEU A 108 7.29 7.61 3.56
CA LEU A 108 6.81 8.59 4.52
C LEU A 108 6.36 7.95 5.83
N ASN A 109 6.56 8.65 6.94
CA ASN A 109 5.93 8.25 8.20
C ASN A 109 4.42 8.51 8.12
N PRO A 110 3.57 7.59 8.59
CA PRO A 110 2.13 7.83 8.70
C PRO A 110 1.87 8.87 9.81
N SER A 111 1.80 10.15 9.39
CA SER A 111 1.56 11.30 10.28
C SER A 111 0.97 12.46 9.47
N GLY A 112 0.35 13.43 10.14
CA GLY A 112 -0.35 14.52 9.46
C GLY A 112 -1.58 14.01 8.68
N ALA A 113 -1.96 14.67 7.61
CA ALA A 113 -3.07 14.26 6.77
C ALA A 113 -2.81 12.89 6.11
N VAL A 114 -3.87 12.09 5.89
CA VAL A 114 -3.76 10.75 5.27
C VAL A 114 -3.05 10.80 3.93
N ASN A 115 -3.29 11.84 3.14
CA ASN A 115 -2.68 12.12 1.83
C ASN A 115 -1.52 13.14 1.89
N GLY A 116 -1.13 13.60 3.08
CA GLY A 116 -0.15 14.69 3.24
C GLY A 116 1.23 14.32 2.72
N ASN A 117 1.83 15.22 1.94
CA ASN A 117 3.14 15.13 1.30
C ASN A 117 3.31 13.99 0.26
N CYS A 118 2.21 13.46 -0.25
CA CYS A 118 2.24 12.38 -1.24
C CYS A 118 1.03 12.39 -2.19
N HIS A 119 0.34 13.52 -2.32
CA HIS A 119 -0.84 13.66 -3.18
C HIS A 119 -0.82 14.96 -4.01
N ASP A 120 0.36 15.53 -4.20
CA ASP A 120 0.52 16.69 -5.06
C ASP A 120 0.48 16.29 -6.54
N GLN A 121 0.19 17.24 -7.44
CA GLN A 121 0.22 16.98 -8.88
C GLN A 121 1.59 16.43 -9.33
N SER A 122 2.67 16.89 -8.73
CA SER A 122 4.03 16.40 -9.00
C SER A 122 4.22 14.92 -8.65
N ASP A 123 3.49 14.38 -7.67
CA ASP A 123 3.51 12.96 -7.32
C ASP A 123 2.75 12.16 -8.39
N LEU A 124 1.59 12.67 -8.84
CA LEU A 124 0.84 12.06 -9.93
C LEU A 124 1.63 12.03 -11.24
N ASP A 125 2.45 13.04 -11.52
CA ASP A 125 3.32 13.10 -12.70
C ASP A 125 4.48 12.10 -12.65
N ARG A 126 4.78 11.55 -11.48
CA ARG A 126 5.85 10.58 -11.22
C ARG A 126 5.34 9.18 -10.88
N THR A 127 4.08 8.90 -11.20
CA THR A 127 3.54 7.56 -10.99
C THR A 127 4.33 6.50 -11.76
N GLN A 128 4.51 5.32 -11.15
CA GLN A 128 5.16 4.17 -11.75
C GLN A 128 4.49 2.87 -11.33
N THR A 129 4.50 1.88 -12.23
CA THR A 129 3.97 0.55 -11.99
C THR A 129 5.02 -0.50 -12.36
N TYR A 130 5.13 -1.56 -11.58
CA TYR A 130 5.96 -2.73 -11.87
C TYR A 130 5.08 -3.87 -12.33
N ALA A 131 5.45 -4.53 -13.43
CA ALA A 131 4.63 -5.61 -13.96
C ALA A 131 5.41 -6.91 -14.14
N ARG A 132 4.70 -8.02 -13.99
CA ARG A 132 5.21 -9.35 -14.33
C ARG A 132 4.07 -10.22 -14.84
N SER A 133 4.32 -10.90 -15.96
CA SER A 133 3.37 -11.84 -16.54
C SER A 133 3.81 -13.29 -16.42
N LYS A 134 2.83 -14.19 -16.49
CA LYS A 134 2.99 -15.62 -16.72
C LYS A 134 1.87 -16.10 -17.64
N CYS A 135 2.26 -16.86 -18.68
CA CYS A 135 1.30 -17.40 -19.64
C CYS A 135 1.43 -18.92 -19.74
N ASN A 136 0.32 -19.63 -19.66
CA ASN A 136 0.22 -21.05 -19.98
C ASN A 136 -1.24 -21.46 -20.20
N ASN A 137 -1.44 -22.62 -20.81
CA ASN A 137 -2.76 -23.24 -21.01
C ASN A 137 -3.82 -22.30 -21.61
N GLY A 138 -3.40 -21.41 -22.54
CA GLY A 138 -4.29 -20.45 -23.23
C GLY A 138 -4.66 -19.21 -22.40
N TRP A 139 -4.01 -19.00 -21.28
CA TRP A 139 -4.22 -17.83 -20.39
C TRP A 139 -2.93 -17.13 -20.05
N CYS A 140 -3.02 -15.82 -19.88
CA CYS A 140 -1.96 -15.01 -19.28
C CYS A 140 -2.48 -14.29 -18.04
N ALA A 141 -1.68 -14.30 -16.98
CA ALA A 141 -1.87 -13.47 -15.81
C ALA A 141 -0.81 -12.38 -15.80
N VAL A 142 -1.20 -11.11 -15.72
CA VAL A 142 -0.29 -9.99 -15.56
C VAL A 142 -0.55 -9.35 -14.21
N VAL A 143 0.44 -9.38 -13.34
CA VAL A 143 0.43 -8.71 -12.02
C VAL A 143 1.03 -7.33 -12.18
N TYR A 144 0.30 -6.32 -11.76
CA TYR A 144 0.73 -4.93 -11.69
C TYR A 144 0.87 -4.54 -10.21
N ALA A 145 2.03 -4.03 -9.84
CA ALA A 145 2.34 -3.58 -8.48
C ALA A 145 2.56 -2.08 -8.46
N SER A 146 1.82 -1.37 -7.62
CA SER A 146 1.98 0.06 -7.35
C SER A 146 2.57 0.25 -5.95
N TYR A 147 3.57 1.14 -5.83
CA TYR A 147 4.21 1.48 -4.56
C TYR A 147 3.71 2.83 -4.07
N PHE A 148 3.39 2.91 -2.79
CA PHE A 148 2.98 4.13 -2.09
C PHE A 148 3.95 4.41 -0.94
N GLU A 149 4.29 5.67 -0.69
CA GLU A 149 5.27 6.04 0.33
C GLU A 149 4.79 5.80 1.75
N LYS A 150 3.49 5.88 1.96
CA LYS A 150 2.80 5.49 3.19
C LYS A 150 1.39 4.99 2.87
N ASP A 151 0.84 4.22 3.77
CA ASP A 151 -0.58 3.97 3.86
C ASP A 151 -1.05 4.35 5.27
N GLN A 152 -1.96 5.31 5.37
CA GLN A 152 -2.38 5.89 6.65
C GLN A 152 -3.89 5.79 6.83
N ALA A 153 -4.32 5.15 7.91
CA ALA A 153 -5.73 4.94 8.19
C ALA A 153 -6.42 6.16 8.81
N VAL A 154 -5.70 6.92 9.67
CA VAL A 154 -6.28 7.99 10.49
C VAL A 154 -5.46 9.26 10.38
N ASP A 155 -6.13 10.39 10.14
CA ASP A 155 -5.51 11.73 10.14
C ASP A 155 -4.77 12.01 11.46
N GLY A 156 -3.57 12.58 11.34
CA GLY A 156 -2.76 12.99 12.47
C GLY A 156 -2.15 11.84 13.27
N SER A 157 -2.36 10.59 12.87
CA SER A 157 -1.95 9.42 13.64
C SER A 157 -1.38 8.31 12.76
N GLY A 158 -0.33 7.63 13.23
CA GLY A 158 0.17 6.39 12.63
C GLY A 158 -0.62 5.15 13.01
N LEU A 159 -1.72 5.28 13.76
CA LEU A 159 -2.52 4.15 14.20
C LEU A 159 -3.17 3.44 13.00
N GLY A 160 -2.91 2.16 12.86
CA GLY A 160 -3.44 1.32 11.78
C GLY A 160 -2.77 1.55 10.42
N GLY A 161 -1.80 2.49 10.31
CA GLY A 161 -1.06 2.76 9.09
C GLY A 161 0.39 2.27 9.17
N HIS A 162 1.08 2.34 8.03
CA HIS A 162 2.49 1.97 7.92
C HIS A 162 3.23 2.80 6.87
N ARG A 163 4.54 2.94 7.07
CA ARG A 163 5.46 3.44 6.05
C ARG A 163 5.54 2.38 4.96
N HIS A 164 5.61 2.82 3.71
CA HIS A 164 5.58 1.98 2.51
C HIS A 164 4.30 1.16 2.37
N ASP A 165 3.85 1.04 1.15
CA ASP A 165 2.79 0.12 0.78
C ASP A 165 2.98 -0.42 -0.64
N PHE A 166 2.49 -1.63 -0.90
CA PHE A 166 2.40 -2.23 -2.23
C PHE A 166 1.02 -2.83 -2.43
N GLU A 167 0.29 -2.27 -3.38
CA GLU A 167 -0.99 -2.82 -3.81
C GLU A 167 -0.89 -3.40 -5.22
N HIS A 168 -1.70 -4.43 -5.49
CA HIS A 168 -1.58 -5.22 -6.70
C HIS A 168 -2.93 -5.37 -7.40
N VAL A 169 -2.87 -5.33 -8.75
CA VAL A 169 -3.98 -5.68 -9.63
C VAL A 169 -3.51 -6.79 -10.56
N ILE A 170 -4.37 -7.77 -10.86
CA ILE A 170 -4.05 -8.85 -11.79
C ILE A 170 -5.07 -8.86 -12.92
N SER A 171 -4.60 -8.67 -14.16
CA SER A 171 -5.39 -8.90 -15.36
C SER A 171 -5.23 -10.36 -15.80
N TRP A 172 -6.35 -11.08 -15.89
CA TRP A 172 -6.40 -12.45 -16.41
C TRP A 172 -6.90 -12.43 -17.85
N ILE A 173 -6.01 -12.70 -18.77
CA ILE A 173 -6.24 -12.56 -20.22
C ILE A 173 -6.44 -13.93 -20.83
N ASN A 174 -7.56 -14.12 -21.51
CA ASN A 174 -7.76 -15.28 -22.38
C ASN A 174 -7.07 -15.01 -23.72
N GLN A 175 -6.12 -15.87 -24.09
CA GLN A 175 -5.31 -15.67 -25.30
C GLN A 175 -6.11 -15.87 -26.60
N ALA A 176 -7.19 -16.65 -26.57
CA ALA A 176 -8.03 -16.87 -27.75
C ALA A 176 -8.94 -15.67 -28.04
N SER A 177 -9.54 -15.06 -27.03
CA SER A 177 -10.36 -13.84 -27.18
C SER A 177 -9.52 -12.58 -27.20
N ASN A 178 -8.26 -12.64 -26.75
CA ASN A 178 -7.37 -11.50 -26.53
C ASN A 178 -8.04 -10.40 -25.66
N GLN A 179 -8.70 -10.80 -24.57
CA GLN A 179 -9.40 -9.91 -23.67
C GLN A 179 -9.09 -10.25 -22.22
N VAL A 180 -9.18 -9.24 -21.33
CA VAL A 180 -9.22 -9.45 -19.88
C VAL A 180 -10.58 -10.05 -19.54
N GLU A 181 -10.61 -11.28 -19.09
CA GLU A 181 -11.85 -12.00 -18.70
C GLU A 181 -12.10 -11.93 -17.20
N TYR A 182 -11.04 -11.79 -16.41
CA TYR A 182 -11.14 -11.57 -14.96
C TYR A 182 -10.15 -10.52 -14.51
N LEU A 183 -10.50 -9.80 -13.46
CA LEU A 183 -9.64 -8.87 -12.76
C LEU A 183 -9.57 -9.21 -11.28
N THR A 184 -8.36 -9.26 -10.71
CA THR A 184 -8.18 -9.39 -9.27
C THR A 184 -7.61 -8.10 -8.70
N THR A 185 -8.14 -7.67 -7.54
CA THR A 185 -7.53 -6.62 -6.70
C THR A 185 -7.06 -7.24 -5.40
N THR A 186 -5.92 -6.78 -4.87
CA THR A 186 -5.56 -7.06 -3.48
C THR A 186 -6.36 -6.16 -2.57
N GLN A 187 -6.76 -6.69 -1.42
CA GLN A 187 -7.55 -5.99 -0.40
C GLN A 187 -6.94 -6.35 0.95
N HIS A 188 -5.96 -5.55 1.41
CA HIS A 188 -5.15 -5.84 2.59
C HIS A 188 -4.45 -7.21 2.48
N SER A 189 -4.83 -8.19 3.30
CA SER A 189 -4.27 -9.56 3.26
C SER A 189 -5.02 -10.54 2.36
N SER A 190 -6.12 -10.10 1.72
CA SER A 190 -6.97 -10.93 0.87
C SER A 190 -6.91 -10.51 -0.60
N GLN A 191 -7.50 -11.33 -1.48
CA GLN A 191 -7.64 -11.06 -2.91
C GLN A 191 -9.09 -11.27 -3.31
N LYS A 192 -9.58 -10.43 -4.22
CA LYS A 192 -10.92 -10.58 -4.77
C LYS A 192 -10.87 -10.56 -6.29
N THR A 193 -11.36 -11.62 -6.90
CA THR A 193 -11.39 -11.80 -8.35
C THR A 193 -12.80 -11.60 -8.87
N TYR A 194 -12.91 -10.80 -9.94
CA TYR A 194 -14.17 -10.38 -10.55
C TYR A 194 -14.19 -10.81 -12.02
N PRO A 195 -15.31 -11.36 -12.52
CA PRO A 195 -15.46 -11.60 -13.95
C PRO A 195 -15.58 -10.29 -14.73
N ARG A 196 -15.20 -10.32 -16.02
CA ARG A 196 -15.24 -9.16 -16.93
C ARG A 196 -16.55 -8.38 -16.87
N SER A 197 -17.69 -9.08 -16.71
CA SER A 197 -19.02 -8.46 -16.67
C SER A 197 -19.23 -7.47 -15.51
N GLN A 198 -18.37 -7.54 -14.47
CA GLN A 198 -18.40 -6.63 -13.33
C GLN A 198 -17.37 -5.50 -13.44
N VAL A 199 -16.47 -5.55 -14.42
CA VAL A 199 -15.37 -4.61 -14.58
C VAL A 199 -15.73 -3.54 -15.61
N ARG A 200 -15.47 -2.28 -15.29
CA ARG A 200 -15.52 -1.17 -16.26
C ARG A 200 -14.17 -1.04 -16.95
N PHE A 201 -14.18 -0.57 -18.20
CA PHE A 201 -12.98 -0.46 -19.00
C PHE A 201 -12.83 0.92 -19.62
N ASP A 202 -11.59 1.31 -19.87
CA ASP A 202 -11.18 2.34 -20.78
C ASP A 202 -10.44 1.67 -21.94
N GLY A 203 -11.11 1.44 -23.05
CA GLY A 203 -10.60 0.58 -24.12
C GLY A 203 -10.37 -0.86 -23.65
N SER A 204 -9.11 -1.31 -23.64
CA SER A 204 -8.69 -2.62 -23.09
C SER A 204 -8.27 -2.59 -21.62
N HIS A 205 -8.24 -1.42 -21.00
CA HIS A 205 -7.71 -1.15 -19.68
C HIS A 205 -8.81 -1.26 -18.61
N PRO A 206 -8.75 -2.24 -17.70
CA PRO A 206 -9.73 -2.34 -16.62
C PRO A 206 -9.58 -1.17 -15.64
N LYS A 207 -10.69 -0.55 -15.26
CA LYS A 207 -10.72 0.63 -14.38
C LYS A 207 -10.72 0.23 -12.90
N VAL A 208 -9.76 0.74 -12.15
CA VAL A 208 -9.63 0.53 -10.70
C VAL A 208 -9.38 1.85 -9.97
N VAL A 209 -9.80 1.92 -8.72
CA VAL A 209 -9.66 3.10 -7.88
C VAL A 209 -8.91 2.72 -6.60
N TYR A 210 -7.83 3.45 -6.30
CA TYR A 210 -7.17 3.38 -5.00
C TYR A 210 -7.91 4.24 -4.01
N HIS A 211 -8.43 3.64 -2.96
CA HIS A 211 -9.32 4.32 -2.02
C HIS A 211 -9.13 3.78 -0.61
N LYS A 212 -9.55 4.60 0.36
CA LYS A 212 -9.54 4.23 1.76
C LYS A 212 -10.73 3.34 2.12
N ASP A 213 -10.50 2.26 2.85
CA ASP A 213 -11.55 1.35 3.33
C ASP A 213 -12.08 1.77 4.70
N GLY A 214 -12.98 2.74 4.70
CA GLY A 214 -13.61 3.23 5.92
C GLY A 214 -12.60 3.75 6.95
N LEU A 215 -12.41 3.04 8.07
CA LEU A 215 -11.42 3.35 9.10
C LEU A 215 -10.11 2.56 8.96
N SER A 216 -9.98 1.75 7.91
CA SER A 216 -8.78 0.98 7.60
C SER A 216 -7.85 1.72 6.63
N THR A 217 -6.83 1.03 6.16
CA THR A 217 -5.88 1.48 5.14
C THR A 217 -6.50 1.40 3.73
N HIS A 218 -5.70 1.69 2.70
CA HIS A 218 -6.15 1.76 1.31
C HIS A 218 -5.98 0.42 0.59
N PHE A 219 -6.72 0.26 -0.50
CA PHE A 219 -6.56 -0.82 -1.47
C PHE A 219 -7.22 -0.45 -2.82
N PHE A 220 -7.02 -1.28 -3.86
CA PHE A 220 -7.72 -1.10 -5.13
C PHE A 220 -9.11 -1.75 -5.11
N ARG A 221 -10.14 -0.97 -5.42
CA ARG A 221 -11.49 -1.46 -5.74
C ARG A 221 -11.78 -1.35 -7.24
N LEU A 222 -12.82 -2.03 -7.71
CA LEU A 222 -13.35 -1.76 -9.05
C LEU A 222 -13.94 -0.36 -9.14
N ALA A 223 -13.77 0.27 -10.31
CA ALA A 223 -14.47 1.51 -10.61
C ALA A 223 -15.98 1.28 -10.76
N ASN A 224 -16.77 2.24 -10.31
CA ASN A 224 -18.22 2.30 -10.47
C ASN A 224 -18.65 3.57 -11.24
N ALA A 225 -19.95 3.82 -11.35
CA ALA A 225 -20.45 4.97 -12.13
C ALA A 225 -20.16 6.33 -11.48
N ASN A 226 -19.91 6.37 -10.17
CA ASN A 226 -19.65 7.62 -9.45
C ASN A 226 -18.17 8.06 -9.54
N ASP A 227 -17.30 7.22 -10.09
CA ASP A 227 -15.88 7.53 -10.29
C ASP A 227 -15.63 8.22 -11.65
N GLU A 228 -16.63 8.90 -12.20
CA GLU A 228 -16.57 9.67 -13.44
C GLU A 228 -17.02 11.12 -13.22
N PRO A 229 -16.14 12.12 -13.38
CA PRO A 229 -14.73 11.99 -13.72
C PRO A 229 -13.90 11.50 -12.53
N PRO A 230 -12.69 10.95 -12.77
CA PRO A 230 -11.74 10.58 -11.72
C PRO A 230 -11.42 11.72 -10.76
N GLU A 231 -11.12 11.41 -9.50
CA GLU A 231 -10.82 12.40 -8.46
C GLU A 231 -9.41 12.99 -8.54
N ASN A 232 -8.48 12.28 -9.20
CA ASN A 232 -7.09 12.72 -9.29
C ASN A 232 -6.95 14.11 -9.96
N HIS A 233 -5.81 14.77 -9.77
CA HIS A 233 -5.56 16.15 -10.21
C HIS A 233 -5.86 16.44 -11.69
N TYR A 234 -5.83 15.44 -12.57
CA TYR A 234 -6.12 15.61 -13.99
C TYR A 234 -7.55 15.24 -14.38
N HIS A 235 -8.32 14.68 -13.45
CA HIS A 235 -9.68 14.20 -13.69
C HIS A 235 -9.77 13.24 -14.89
N THR A 236 -8.73 12.42 -15.07
CA THR A 236 -8.63 11.41 -16.15
C THR A 236 -8.11 10.10 -15.62
N TRP A 237 -8.54 9.01 -16.24
CA TRP A 237 -7.98 7.68 -15.96
C TRP A 237 -6.49 7.65 -16.31
N ARG A 238 -5.67 7.19 -15.37
CA ARG A 238 -4.21 7.21 -15.49
C ARG A 238 -3.65 5.85 -15.89
N GLN A 239 -2.66 5.86 -16.76
CA GLN A 239 -1.86 4.69 -17.11
C GLN A 239 -0.39 5.01 -16.81
N PRO A 240 0.08 4.70 -15.59
CA PRO A 240 1.46 4.97 -15.18
C PRO A 240 2.48 4.29 -16.09
N PRO A 241 3.69 4.84 -16.26
CA PRO A 241 4.80 4.14 -16.89
C PRO A 241 5.04 2.78 -16.24
N ILE A 242 5.21 1.73 -17.06
CA ILE A 242 5.35 0.36 -16.60
C ILE A 242 6.76 -0.14 -16.81
N VAL A 243 7.36 -0.69 -15.76
CA VAL A 243 8.60 -1.48 -15.83
C VAL A 243 8.23 -2.95 -15.74
N ASP A 244 8.38 -3.69 -16.83
CA ASP A 244 8.10 -5.12 -16.85
C ASP A 244 9.27 -5.96 -16.28
N TRP A 245 9.01 -7.22 -15.98
CA TRP A 245 10.00 -8.12 -15.38
C TRP A 245 11.27 -8.30 -16.20
N ASN A 246 11.19 -8.26 -17.53
CA ASN A 246 12.30 -8.47 -18.44
C ASN A 246 12.94 -7.16 -18.93
N GLY A 247 12.29 -6.04 -18.72
CA GLY A 247 12.68 -4.74 -19.22
C GLY A 247 13.45 -3.86 -18.25
N TRP A 248 13.91 -4.38 -17.13
CA TRP A 248 14.72 -3.62 -16.18
C TRP A 248 16.05 -3.17 -16.80
N PRO A 249 16.55 -1.97 -16.45
CA PRO A 249 17.85 -1.49 -16.93
C PRO A 249 19.00 -2.48 -16.63
N SER A 250 18.90 -3.20 -15.53
CA SER A 250 19.78 -4.32 -15.19
C SER A 250 19.10 -5.31 -14.23
N THR A 251 19.55 -6.56 -14.24
CA THR A 251 19.09 -7.58 -13.28
C THR A 251 19.45 -7.21 -11.85
N SER A 252 20.61 -6.60 -11.63
CA SER A 252 21.02 -6.16 -10.28
C SER A 252 20.10 -5.09 -9.71
N LEU A 253 19.62 -4.14 -10.54
CA LEU A 253 18.67 -3.12 -10.12
C LEU A 253 17.29 -3.72 -9.79
N ARG A 254 16.82 -4.66 -10.63
CA ARG A 254 15.60 -5.40 -10.35
C ARG A 254 15.73 -6.17 -9.03
N ASP A 255 16.79 -6.91 -8.85
CA ASP A 255 17.01 -7.75 -7.69
C ASP A 255 17.18 -6.90 -6.41
N ALA A 256 17.73 -5.69 -6.53
CA ALA A 256 17.78 -4.73 -5.42
C ALA A 256 16.37 -4.39 -4.91
N LEU A 257 15.43 -4.04 -5.80
CA LEU A 257 14.04 -3.79 -5.40
C LEU A 257 13.35 -5.06 -4.87
N MET A 258 13.50 -6.19 -5.58
CA MET A 258 12.79 -7.43 -5.27
C MET A 258 13.20 -8.04 -3.93
N ASN A 259 14.41 -7.73 -3.44
CA ASN A 259 14.93 -8.19 -2.15
C ASN A 259 14.88 -7.13 -1.05
N ALA A 260 14.48 -5.90 -1.38
CA ALA A 260 14.41 -4.81 -0.41
C ALA A 260 13.45 -5.13 0.74
N ASP A 261 13.74 -4.54 1.89
CA ASP A 261 12.87 -4.60 3.06
C ASP A 261 12.05 -3.29 3.16
N PHE A 262 10.76 -3.41 2.96
CA PHE A 262 9.78 -2.35 3.11
C PHE A 262 8.89 -2.53 4.34
N GLY A 263 9.39 -3.24 5.36
CA GLY A 263 8.63 -3.54 6.58
C GLY A 263 7.44 -4.46 6.31
N SER A 264 6.23 -3.99 6.62
CA SER A 264 4.99 -4.75 6.38
C SER A 264 4.57 -4.80 4.91
N ALA A 265 5.00 -3.83 4.10
CA ALA A 265 4.70 -3.79 2.68
C ALA A 265 5.50 -4.85 1.90
N THR A 266 4.85 -5.57 1.00
CA THR A 266 5.51 -6.64 0.24
C THR A 266 5.16 -6.58 -1.24
N ILE A 267 6.17 -6.37 -2.08
CA ILE A 267 6.03 -6.51 -3.53
C ILE A 267 5.77 -7.99 -3.89
N LYS A 268 4.76 -8.26 -4.73
CA LYS A 268 4.34 -9.62 -5.09
C LYS A 268 4.83 -10.09 -6.47
N VAL A 269 5.49 -9.24 -7.24
CA VAL A 269 6.06 -9.63 -8.54
C VAL A 269 7.43 -10.32 -8.42
N THR A 270 7.92 -10.56 -7.21
CA THR A 270 9.22 -11.19 -6.91
C THR A 270 9.12 -12.71 -6.81
N ASP A 271 10.26 -13.40 -7.09
CA ASP A 271 10.42 -14.83 -6.80
C ASP A 271 10.76 -15.11 -5.33
N LYS A 272 11.09 -14.08 -4.54
CA LYS A 272 11.37 -14.22 -3.11
C LYS A 272 10.18 -14.88 -2.41
N ASP A 273 10.41 -15.97 -1.70
CA ASP A 273 9.41 -16.75 -0.97
C ASP A 273 8.23 -17.21 -1.88
N ASP A 274 8.47 -17.43 -3.17
CA ASP A 274 7.46 -17.78 -4.19
C ASP A 274 6.27 -16.79 -4.27
N ARG A 275 6.44 -15.53 -3.85
CA ARG A 275 5.35 -14.56 -3.71
C ARG A 275 4.55 -14.36 -4.98
N PHE A 276 5.22 -14.29 -6.13
CA PHE A 276 4.52 -14.13 -7.42
C PHE A 276 3.60 -15.32 -7.73
N ARG A 277 4.14 -16.53 -7.65
CA ARG A 277 3.36 -17.76 -7.92
C ARG A 277 2.26 -17.96 -6.89
N TYR A 278 2.56 -17.70 -5.61
CA TYR A 278 1.58 -17.79 -4.54
C TYR A 278 0.42 -16.81 -4.76
N LEU A 279 0.71 -15.54 -5.09
CA LEU A 279 -0.35 -14.57 -5.41
C LEU A 279 -1.23 -15.05 -6.57
N LEU A 280 -0.63 -15.54 -7.65
CA LEU A 280 -1.39 -16.09 -8.78
C LEU A 280 -2.24 -17.29 -8.34
N ASN A 281 -1.71 -18.17 -7.49
CA ASN A 281 -2.41 -19.37 -7.03
C ASN A 281 -3.67 -19.03 -6.22
N VAL A 282 -3.57 -18.06 -5.29
CA VAL A 282 -4.71 -17.68 -4.44
C VAL A 282 -5.71 -16.76 -5.14
N SER A 283 -5.32 -16.17 -6.26
CA SER A 283 -6.13 -15.22 -7.05
C SER A 283 -6.75 -15.84 -8.29
N LYS A 284 -6.28 -17.03 -8.70
CA LYS A 284 -6.70 -17.68 -9.94
C LYS A 284 -8.21 -17.93 -9.96
N PRO A 285 -8.94 -17.54 -11.04
CA PRO A 285 -10.31 -17.99 -11.26
C PRO A 285 -10.39 -19.51 -11.27
N ALA A 286 -11.42 -20.06 -10.64
CA ALA A 286 -11.54 -21.52 -10.44
C ALA A 286 -11.78 -22.29 -11.75
N ASP A 287 -12.34 -21.63 -12.74
CA ASP A 287 -12.80 -22.20 -14.02
C ASP A 287 -11.79 -22.10 -15.16
N ILE A 288 -10.58 -21.58 -14.91
CA ILE A 288 -9.52 -21.48 -15.93
C ILE A 288 -8.42 -22.53 -15.71
N PRO A 289 -7.87 -23.13 -16.82
CA PRO A 289 -6.83 -24.15 -16.71
C PRO A 289 -5.43 -23.61 -16.47
N PHE A 290 -5.28 -22.32 -16.10
CA PHE A 290 -4.00 -21.70 -15.81
C PHE A 290 -3.30 -22.38 -14.63
N ASP A 291 -2.00 -22.65 -14.75
CA ASP A 291 -1.17 -23.23 -13.70
C ASP A 291 -0.14 -22.20 -13.18
N PRO A 292 -0.29 -21.70 -11.95
CA PRO A 292 0.70 -20.80 -11.36
C PRO A 292 2.09 -21.41 -11.18
N TRP A 293 2.18 -22.74 -11.11
CA TRP A 293 3.40 -23.47 -10.78
C TRP A 293 4.12 -24.10 -11.99
N ALA A 294 3.47 -24.12 -13.18
CA ALA A 294 4.06 -24.61 -14.43
C ALA A 294 5.31 -23.84 -14.88
#